data_43a1bb749020e5dde4a53465607cfa68
#
_entry.id   43a1bb749020e5dde4a53465607cfa68
#
_cell.length_a   1.000
_cell.length_b   1.000
_cell.length_c   1.000
_cell.angle_alpha   90.00
_cell.angle_beta   90.00
_cell.angle_gamma   90.00
#
_symmetry.space_group_name_H-M   'P 1'
#
loop_
_entity.id
_entity.type
_entity.pdbx_description
1 polymer ?
#
loop_
_entity_poly.entity_id
_entity_poly.type
_entity_poly.pdbx_seq_one_letter_code
_entity_poly.pdbx_strand_id
1 'polypeptide(L)'
;MPDSAAALMEQLHDEHGPALWGYCLRLTGHDRARAEDVVQETLLRAWRHRDRLDESQGSVRAWLFTVARNIVIDEFRSRHARLELSVAEVPEGSPPDDSTDRLLMSWVVTDALRTLSAEHRAVLLECYFRGASVAEASQRLDIPEGTVKSRTHYALRALRLALQELGVGA
;
A
#
# COMPACT_ATOMS: atom_id res chain seq x y z
N MET A 1 23.70 -28.40 -6.53
CA MET A 1 22.90 -27.73 -5.51
C MET A 1 21.93 -26.82 -6.24
N PRO A 2 20.61 -27.03 -6.17
CA PRO A 2 19.68 -26.04 -6.68
C PRO A 2 19.97 -24.73 -5.93
N ASP A 3 20.02 -23.66 -6.70
CA ASP A 3 20.39 -22.35 -6.19
C ASP A 3 19.37 -21.96 -5.09
N SER A 4 19.84 -21.83 -3.86
CA SER A 4 19.01 -21.49 -2.68
C SER A 4 18.13 -20.25 -2.94
N ALA A 5 18.57 -19.39 -3.85
CA ALA A 5 17.85 -18.19 -4.26
C ALA A 5 16.65 -18.52 -5.17
N ALA A 6 16.78 -19.47 -6.09
CA ALA A 6 15.68 -19.89 -6.96
C ALA A 6 14.57 -20.58 -6.16
N ALA A 7 14.94 -21.45 -5.22
CA ALA A 7 13.99 -22.11 -4.32
C ALA A 7 13.23 -21.12 -3.44
N LEU A 8 13.91 -20.09 -2.91
CA LEU A 8 13.27 -19.02 -2.16
C LEU A 8 12.23 -18.24 -3.00
N MET A 9 12.59 -17.92 -4.25
CA MET A 9 11.70 -17.19 -5.15
C MET A 9 10.46 -17.99 -5.51
N GLU A 10 10.64 -19.28 -5.78
CA GLU A 10 9.53 -20.22 -6.02
C GLU A 10 8.62 -20.29 -4.80
N GLN A 11 9.18 -20.45 -3.61
CA GLN A 11 8.43 -20.47 -2.36
C GLN A 11 7.63 -19.16 -2.15
N LEU A 12 8.27 -17.99 -2.31
CA LEU A 12 7.61 -16.69 -2.15
C LEU A 12 6.49 -16.49 -3.16
N HIS A 13 6.70 -16.94 -4.41
CA HIS A 13 5.70 -16.88 -5.45
C HIS A 13 4.50 -17.80 -5.14
N ASP A 14 4.74 -19.03 -4.74
CA ASP A 14 3.68 -20.00 -4.47
C ASP A 14 2.87 -19.64 -3.22
N GLU A 15 3.54 -19.19 -2.17
CA GLU A 15 2.89 -18.88 -0.89
C GLU A 15 2.20 -17.52 -0.89
N HIS A 16 2.79 -16.51 -1.54
CA HIS A 16 2.31 -15.13 -1.44
C HIS A 16 1.85 -14.53 -2.77
N GLY A 17 2.21 -15.13 -3.90
CA GLY A 17 1.93 -14.61 -5.25
C GLY A 17 0.46 -14.29 -5.50
N PRO A 18 -0.49 -15.21 -5.28
CA PRO A 18 -1.91 -14.95 -5.53
C PRO A 18 -2.47 -13.80 -4.68
N ALA A 19 -2.09 -13.73 -3.40
CA ALA A 19 -2.53 -12.67 -2.50
C ALA A 19 -1.88 -11.32 -2.84
N LEU A 20 -0.60 -11.33 -3.18
CA LEU A 20 0.14 -10.13 -3.61
C LEU A 20 -0.42 -9.60 -4.94
N TRP A 21 -0.71 -10.48 -5.91
CA TRP A 21 -1.35 -10.13 -7.16
C TRP A 21 -2.69 -9.42 -6.94
N GLY A 22 -3.59 -10.04 -6.16
CA GLY A 22 -4.89 -9.43 -5.86
C GLY A 22 -4.78 -8.09 -5.15
N TYR A 23 -3.76 -7.90 -4.31
CA TYR A 23 -3.46 -6.64 -3.66
C TYR A 23 -2.95 -5.59 -4.65
N CYS A 24 -1.98 -5.93 -5.49
CA CYS A 24 -1.43 -5.03 -6.51
C CYS A 24 -2.50 -4.62 -7.53
N LEU A 25 -3.38 -5.54 -7.92
CA LEU A 25 -4.49 -5.24 -8.84
C LEU A 25 -5.42 -4.17 -8.27
N ARG A 26 -5.75 -4.23 -6.98
CA ARG A 26 -6.54 -3.17 -6.31
C ARG A 26 -5.78 -1.85 -6.21
N LEU A 27 -4.49 -1.88 -5.87
CA LEU A 27 -3.67 -0.68 -5.76
C LEU A 27 -3.50 0.07 -7.07
N THR A 28 -3.48 -0.65 -8.19
CA THR A 28 -3.30 -0.09 -9.54
C THR A 28 -4.60 0.25 -10.25
N GLY A 29 -5.74 0.18 -9.54
CA GLY A 29 -7.05 0.45 -10.14
C GLY A 29 -7.45 -0.58 -11.20
N HIS A 30 -7.10 -1.85 -11.00
CA HIS A 30 -7.37 -2.98 -11.90
C HIS A 30 -6.59 -2.95 -13.23
N ASP A 31 -5.56 -2.12 -13.32
CA ASP A 31 -4.59 -2.19 -14.43
C ASP A 31 -3.70 -3.43 -14.26
N ARG A 32 -3.98 -4.45 -15.08
CA ARG A 32 -3.29 -5.76 -15.01
C ARG A 32 -1.80 -5.66 -15.33
N ALA A 33 -1.44 -4.93 -16.38
CA ALA A 33 -0.04 -4.80 -16.78
C ALA A 33 0.78 -4.13 -15.67
N ARG A 34 0.24 -3.05 -15.11
CA ARG A 34 0.88 -2.34 -14.01
C ARG A 34 0.93 -3.18 -12.72
N ALA A 35 -0.12 -3.95 -12.43
CA ALA A 35 -0.11 -4.86 -11.28
C ALA A 35 0.97 -5.92 -11.41
N GLU A 36 1.17 -6.47 -12.62
CA GLU A 36 2.23 -7.43 -12.93
C GLU A 36 3.62 -6.84 -12.70
N ASP A 37 3.86 -5.64 -13.22
CA ASP A 37 5.13 -4.93 -13.01
C ASP A 37 5.43 -4.70 -11.51
N VAL A 38 4.42 -4.30 -10.73
CA VAL A 38 4.56 -4.09 -9.28
C VAL A 38 4.86 -5.41 -8.56
N VAL A 39 4.20 -6.51 -8.93
CA VAL A 39 4.48 -7.84 -8.35
C VAL A 39 5.90 -8.27 -8.67
N GLN A 40 6.33 -8.17 -9.94
CA GLN A 40 7.67 -8.54 -10.36
C GLN A 40 8.75 -7.73 -9.63
N GLU A 41 8.61 -6.41 -9.57
CA GLU A 41 9.55 -5.54 -8.86
C GLU A 41 9.57 -5.83 -7.35
N THR A 42 8.41 -6.14 -6.75
CA THR A 42 8.33 -6.53 -5.33
C THR A 42 9.12 -7.81 -5.07
N LEU A 43 8.93 -8.84 -5.88
CA LEU A 43 9.66 -10.10 -5.77
C LEU A 43 11.15 -9.91 -6.05
N LEU A 44 11.52 -9.08 -7.01
CA LEU A 44 12.92 -8.75 -7.29
C LEU A 44 13.59 -8.04 -6.10
N ARG A 45 12.89 -7.12 -5.43
CA ARG A 45 13.38 -6.51 -4.19
C ARG A 45 13.49 -7.53 -3.06
N ALA A 46 12.55 -8.47 -2.94
CA ALA A 46 12.63 -9.57 -1.98
C ALA A 46 13.91 -10.40 -2.20
N TRP A 47 14.18 -10.75 -3.45
CA TRP A 47 15.40 -11.48 -3.80
C TRP A 47 16.69 -10.72 -3.46
N ARG A 48 16.73 -9.41 -3.73
CA ARG A 48 17.89 -8.56 -3.39
C ARG A 48 18.11 -8.41 -1.88
N HIS A 49 17.06 -8.53 -1.11
CA HIS A 49 17.07 -8.38 0.34
C HIS A 49 16.84 -9.70 1.09
N ARG A 50 17.05 -10.84 0.44
CA ARG A 50 16.81 -12.18 1.01
C ARG A 50 17.44 -12.41 2.37
N ASP A 51 18.63 -11.83 2.62
CA ASP A 51 19.33 -11.96 3.90
C ASP A 51 18.63 -11.28 5.07
N ARG A 52 17.62 -10.44 4.78
CA ARG A 52 16.78 -9.73 5.75
C ARG A 52 15.36 -10.29 5.85
N LEU A 53 15.02 -11.24 4.98
CA LEU A 53 13.72 -11.90 4.96
C LEU A 53 13.72 -13.11 5.91
N ASP A 54 14.21 -12.92 7.14
CA ASP A 54 14.16 -13.95 8.16
C ASP A 54 12.83 -13.79 8.94
N GLU A 55 12.05 -14.86 9.00
CA GLU A 55 10.78 -14.90 9.76
C GLU A 55 10.96 -14.54 11.24
N SER A 56 12.16 -14.68 11.78
CA SER A 56 12.50 -14.26 13.14
C SER A 56 12.42 -12.74 13.34
N GLN A 57 12.49 -11.95 12.26
CA GLN A 57 12.48 -10.48 12.31
C GLN A 57 11.14 -9.86 11.86
N GLY A 58 10.14 -10.66 11.49
CA GLY A 58 8.83 -10.18 11.10
C GLY A 58 8.20 -10.99 9.96
N SER A 59 6.93 -10.75 9.69
CA SER A 59 6.21 -11.43 8.63
C SER A 59 6.71 -11.03 7.25
N VAL A 60 7.27 -11.97 6.49
CA VAL A 60 7.67 -11.82 5.09
C VAL A 60 6.50 -11.29 4.25
N ARG A 61 5.30 -11.80 4.50
CA ARG A 61 4.07 -11.31 3.87
C ARG A 61 3.87 -9.82 4.09
N ALA A 62 3.96 -9.33 5.33
CA ALA A 62 3.78 -7.91 5.64
C ALA A 62 4.83 -7.03 4.94
N TRP A 63 6.06 -7.53 4.85
CA TRP A 63 7.13 -6.85 4.13
C TRP A 63 6.83 -6.74 2.63
N LEU A 64 6.43 -7.84 1.96
CA LEU A 64 6.07 -7.84 0.54
C LEU A 64 4.96 -6.84 0.23
N PHE A 65 3.89 -6.82 1.03
CA PHE A 65 2.77 -5.90 0.84
C PHE A 65 3.17 -4.44 1.07
N THR A 66 4.07 -4.18 2.02
CA THR A 66 4.62 -2.84 2.25
C THR A 66 5.47 -2.38 1.07
N VAL A 67 6.32 -3.24 0.53
CA VAL A 67 7.15 -2.93 -0.64
C VAL A 67 6.29 -2.65 -1.87
N ALA A 68 5.31 -3.51 -2.17
CA ALA A 68 4.39 -3.31 -3.29
C ALA A 68 3.65 -1.96 -3.20
N ARG A 69 3.15 -1.63 -2.01
CA ARG A 69 2.51 -0.35 -1.76
C ARG A 69 3.45 0.84 -2.00
N ASN A 70 4.67 0.76 -1.49
CA ASN A 70 5.65 1.84 -1.66
C ASN A 70 6.01 2.05 -3.13
N ILE A 71 6.13 0.98 -3.93
CA ILE A 71 6.36 1.08 -5.37
C ILE A 71 5.24 1.90 -6.04
N VAL A 72 3.98 1.56 -5.76
CA VAL A 72 2.82 2.27 -6.35
C VAL A 72 2.79 3.74 -5.92
N ILE A 73 3.08 4.04 -4.65
CA ILE A 73 3.13 5.41 -4.14
C ILE A 73 4.24 6.21 -4.81
N ASP A 74 5.44 5.65 -4.93
CA ASP A 74 6.59 6.31 -5.56
C ASP A 74 6.33 6.60 -7.04
N GLU A 75 5.71 5.67 -7.75
CA GLU A 75 5.28 5.90 -9.12
C GLU A 75 4.23 7.02 -9.24
N PHE A 76 3.25 7.04 -8.33
CA PHE A 76 2.24 8.09 -8.30
C PHE A 76 2.86 9.47 -8.05
N ARG A 77 3.78 9.57 -7.09
CA ARG A 77 4.53 10.79 -6.79
C ARG A 77 5.37 11.25 -7.99
N SER A 78 6.06 10.31 -8.64
CA SER A 78 6.89 10.61 -9.81
C SER A 78 6.05 11.11 -11.00
N ARG A 79 4.86 10.57 -11.21
CA ARG A 79 3.92 11.05 -12.24
C ARG A 79 3.39 12.44 -11.92
N HIS A 80 2.99 12.71 -10.68
CA HIS A 80 2.52 14.03 -10.25
C HIS A 80 3.60 15.09 -10.39
N ALA A 81 4.82 14.82 -9.96
CA ALA A 81 5.94 15.73 -10.13
C ALA A 81 6.22 16.05 -11.60
N ARG A 82 6.07 15.07 -12.51
CA ARG A 82 6.22 15.29 -13.96
C ARG A 82 5.07 16.11 -14.57
N LEU A 83 3.83 15.92 -14.07
CA LEU A 83 2.65 16.67 -14.52
C LEU A 83 2.70 18.14 -14.05
N GLU A 84 3.20 18.41 -12.86
CA GLU A 84 3.41 19.77 -12.37
C GLU A 84 4.47 20.52 -13.17
N LEU A 85 5.45 19.82 -13.77
CA LEU A 85 6.45 20.41 -14.66
C LEU A 85 5.98 20.55 -16.10
N SER A 86 4.88 19.88 -16.49
CA SER A 86 4.29 19.93 -17.82
C SER A 86 2.89 20.51 -17.73
N VAL A 87 2.80 21.84 -17.67
CA VAL A 87 1.53 22.55 -17.88
C VAL A 87 1.26 22.59 -19.37
N ALA A 88 0.78 21.50 -19.94
CA ALA A 88 0.09 21.46 -21.23
C ALA A 88 -0.63 20.12 -21.39
N GLU A 89 -1.95 20.22 -21.61
CA GLU A 89 -2.88 19.17 -22.05
C GLU A 89 -3.32 18.16 -20.98
N VAL A 90 -4.51 18.44 -20.46
CA VAL A 90 -5.36 17.46 -19.77
C VAL A 90 -5.87 16.47 -20.83
N PRO A 91 -5.58 15.17 -20.76
CA PRO A 91 -6.28 14.20 -21.56
C PRO A 91 -7.67 13.99 -20.94
N GLU A 92 -8.70 14.43 -21.65
CA GLU A 92 -10.06 13.97 -21.40
C GLU A 92 -10.13 12.48 -21.72
N GLY A 93 -10.29 11.69 -20.70
CA GLY A 93 -10.41 10.23 -20.79
C GLY A 93 -10.85 9.66 -19.48
N SER A 94 -12.08 9.93 -19.06
CA SER A 94 -12.71 9.18 -17.97
C SER A 94 -13.06 7.78 -18.46
N PRO A 95 -12.64 6.71 -17.75
CA PRO A 95 -13.23 5.40 -17.99
C PRO A 95 -14.69 5.41 -17.52
N PRO A 96 -15.58 4.75 -18.22
CA PRO A 96 -17.00 4.73 -17.88
C PRO A 96 -17.28 3.86 -16.65
N ASP A 97 -18.17 4.32 -15.83
CA ASP A 97 -19.12 3.58 -14.99
C ASP A 97 -18.71 2.99 -13.64
N ASP A 98 -17.61 3.43 -13.03
CA ASP A 98 -17.22 3.00 -11.66
C ASP A 98 -17.34 4.16 -10.63
N SER A 99 -17.94 5.28 -11.03
CA SER A 99 -17.92 6.52 -10.25
C SER A 99 -18.82 6.46 -9.01
N THR A 100 -19.96 5.79 -9.08
CA THR A 100 -20.94 5.72 -7.99
C THR A 100 -20.43 4.80 -6.88
N ASP A 101 -19.89 3.64 -7.21
CA ASP A 101 -19.32 2.71 -6.23
C ASP A 101 -18.05 3.28 -5.58
N ARG A 102 -17.22 3.98 -6.35
CA ARG A 102 -16.06 4.71 -5.81
C ARG A 102 -16.44 5.85 -4.89
N LEU A 103 -17.49 6.59 -5.21
CA LEU A 103 -18.02 7.65 -4.34
C LEU A 103 -18.61 7.09 -3.05
N LEU A 104 -19.40 6.02 -3.13
CA LEU A 104 -19.95 5.34 -1.96
C LEU A 104 -18.84 4.77 -1.06
N MET A 105 -17.84 4.09 -1.66
CA MET A 105 -16.67 3.60 -0.94
C MET A 105 -15.85 4.74 -0.32
N SER A 106 -15.72 5.87 -1.00
CA SER A 106 -15.05 7.06 -0.47
C SER A 106 -15.77 7.60 0.78
N TRP A 107 -17.09 7.62 0.78
CA TRP A 107 -17.88 8.08 1.93
C TRP A 107 -17.79 7.11 3.11
N VAL A 108 -17.90 5.81 2.86
CA VAL A 108 -17.78 4.79 3.89
C VAL A 108 -16.39 4.81 4.54
N VAL A 109 -15.33 4.94 3.75
CA VAL A 109 -13.97 5.09 4.27
C VAL A 109 -13.81 6.39 5.07
N THR A 110 -14.42 7.49 4.61
CA THR A 110 -14.39 8.76 5.33
C THR A 110 -15.11 8.65 6.67
N ASP A 111 -16.25 8.00 6.72
CA ASP A 111 -17.01 7.80 7.97
C ASP A 111 -16.26 6.86 8.91
N ALA A 112 -15.68 5.77 8.41
CA ALA A 112 -14.82 4.89 9.20
C ALA A 112 -13.59 5.63 9.78
N LEU A 113 -12.96 6.50 9.01
CA LEU A 113 -11.84 7.33 9.47
C LEU A 113 -12.30 8.33 10.57
N ARG A 114 -13.52 8.83 10.53
CA ARG A 114 -14.05 9.73 11.55
C ARG A 114 -14.24 9.07 12.92
N THR A 115 -14.47 7.76 12.95
CA THR A 115 -14.61 7.00 14.20
C THR A 115 -13.28 6.78 14.92
N LEU A 116 -12.15 6.90 14.20
CA LEU A 116 -10.82 6.73 14.77
C LEU A 116 -10.44 7.93 15.65
N SER A 117 -9.56 7.69 16.64
CA SER A 117 -8.92 8.78 17.39
C SER A 117 -8.17 9.73 16.45
N ALA A 118 -8.01 10.98 16.87
CA ALA A 118 -7.26 11.97 16.07
C ALA A 118 -5.84 11.51 15.75
N GLU A 119 -5.19 10.84 16.69
CA GLU A 119 -3.83 10.33 16.55
C GLU A 119 -3.73 9.18 15.54
N HIS A 120 -4.67 8.22 15.58
CA HIS A 120 -4.77 7.13 14.61
C HIS A 120 -5.08 7.66 13.21
N ARG A 121 -6.00 8.60 13.12
CA ARG A 121 -6.35 9.24 11.85
C ARG A 121 -5.16 9.99 11.25
N ALA A 122 -4.43 10.75 12.07
CA ALA A 122 -3.27 11.52 11.61
C ALA A 122 -2.19 10.63 10.99
N VAL A 123 -1.82 9.52 11.61
CA VAL A 123 -0.80 8.61 11.04
C VAL A 123 -1.28 7.94 9.76
N LEU A 124 -2.57 7.59 9.65
CA LEU A 124 -3.13 7.03 8.42
C LEU A 124 -3.16 8.06 7.30
N LEU A 125 -3.53 9.31 7.58
CA LEU A 125 -3.53 10.38 6.60
C LEU A 125 -2.12 10.64 6.07
N GLU A 126 -1.11 10.73 6.94
CA GLU A 126 0.28 10.91 6.48
C GLU A 126 0.79 9.71 5.68
N CYS A 127 0.68 8.50 6.25
CA CYS A 127 1.31 7.33 5.65
C CYS A 127 0.55 6.79 4.42
N TYR A 128 -0.80 6.86 4.39
CA TYR A 128 -1.60 6.22 3.34
C TYR A 128 -2.17 7.19 2.33
N PHE A 129 -2.62 8.36 2.74
CA PHE A 129 -3.23 9.33 1.82
C PHE A 129 -2.20 10.30 1.24
N ARG A 130 -1.24 10.75 2.05
CA ARG A 130 -0.14 11.60 1.58
C ARG A 130 1.09 10.82 1.13
N GLY A 131 1.11 9.52 1.37
CA GLY A 131 2.20 8.63 0.99
C GLY A 131 3.52 8.95 1.68
N ALA A 132 3.50 9.54 2.88
CA ALA A 132 4.70 9.82 3.64
C ALA A 132 5.40 8.52 4.06
N SER A 133 6.73 8.51 4.00
CA SER A 133 7.53 7.48 4.67
C SER A 133 7.37 7.60 6.19
N VAL A 134 7.77 6.57 6.93
CA VAL A 134 7.73 6.61 8.40
C VAL A 134 8.56 7.77 8.95
N ALA A 135 9.72 8.05 8.35
CA ALA A 135 10.58 9.16 8.75
C ALA A 135 9.93 10.52 8.49
N GLU A 136 9.32 10.72 7.32
CA GLU A 136 8.58 11.96 6.98
C GLU A 136 7.36 12.15 7.88
N ALA A 137 6.59 11.07 8.15
CA ALA A 137 5.44 11.12 9.05
C ALA A 137 5.87 11.44 10.49
N SER A 138 7.00 10.87 10.94
CA SER A 138 7.61 11.16 12.24
C SER A 138 7.91 12.66 12.40
N GLN A 139 8.54 13.25 11.39
CA GLN A 139 8.86 14.68 11.38
C GLN A 139 7.60 15.57 11.35
N ARG A 140 6.62 15.23 10.49
CA ARG A 140 5.40 16.05 10.33
C ARG A 140 4.47 15.99 11.53
N LEU A 141 4.44 14.84 12.21
CA LEU A 141 3.57 14.61 13.37
C LEU A 141 4.27 14.87 14.70
N ASP A 142 5.57 15.16 14.66
CA ASP A 142 6.45 15.36 15.83
C ASP A 142 6.35 14.20 16.83
N ILE A 143 6.46 12.97 16.33
CA ILE A 143 6.45 11.74 17.12
C ILE A 143 7.56 10.79 16.65
N PRO A 144 8.13 9.95 17.54
CA PRO A 144 9.16 8.99 17.14
C PRO A 144 8.69 8.03 16.06
N GLU A 145 9.58 7.59 15.18
CA GLU A 145 9.28 6.61 14.11
C GLU A 145 8.66 5.31 14.65
N GLY A 146 9.12 4.84 15.81
CA GLY A 146 8.52 3.68 16.49
C GLY A 146 7.06 3.91 16.86
N THR A 147 6.71 5.15 17.24
CA THR A 147 5.34 5.55 17.55
C THR A 147 4.50 5.63 16.27
N VAL A 148 5.06 6.12 15.16
CA VAL A 148 4.38 6.08 13.85
C VAL A 148 4.03 4.65 13.48
N LYS A 149 4.99 3.72 13.58
CA LYS A 149 4.78 2.30 13.25
C LYS A 149 3.70 1.65 14.12
N SER A 150 3.78 1.81 15.43
CA SER A 150 2.80 1.23 16.36
C SER A 150 1.41 1.85 16.20
N ARG A 151 1.31 3.17 16.11
CA ARG A 151 0.02 3.86 15.86
C ARG A 151 -0.60 3.46 14.53
N THR A 152 0.21 3.33 13.46
CA THR A 152 -0.27 2.87 12.15
C THR A 152 -0.83 1.45 12.24
N HIS A 153 -0.16 0.54 12.96
CA HIS A 153 -0.64 -0.82 13.17
C HIS A 153 -2.03 -0.84 13.86
N TYR A 154 -2.15 -0.13 14.97
CA TYR A 154 -3.43 -0.08 15.71
C TYR A 154 -4.51 0.70 14.96
N ALA A 155 -4.16 1.76 14.25
CA ALA A 155 -5.07 2.53 13.43
C ALA A 155 -5.67 1.70 12.29
N LEU A 156 -4.86 0.88 11.60
CA LEU A 156 -5.36 -0.03 10.55
C LEU A 156 -6.30 -1.10 11.12
N ARG A 157 -6.00 -1.60 12.31
CA ARG A 157 -6.88 -2.55 12.99
C ARG A 157 -8.22 -1.92 13.36
N ALA A 158 -8.19 -0.71 13.92
CA ALA A 158 -9.40 0.03 14.26
C ALA A 158 -10.22 0.40 13.01
N LEU A 159 -9.56 0.84 11.93
CA LEU A 159 -10.20 1.14 10.65
C LEU A 159 -10.90 -0.11 10.08
N ARG A 160 -10.25 -1.26 10.15
CA ARG A 160 -10.84 -2.52 9.69
C ARG A 160 -12.12 -2.86 10.44
N LEU A 161 -12.12 -2.71 11.77
CA LEU A 161 -13.31 -2.95 12.59
C LEU A 161 -14.43 -1.97 12.23
N ALA A 162 -14.12 -0.68 12.09
CA ALA A 162 -15.09 0.33 11.70
C ALA A 162 -15.70 0.06 10.32
N LEU A 163 -14.90 -0.38 9.34
CA LEU A 163 -15.39 -0.76 8.02
C LEU A 163 -16.30 -1.99 8.08
N GLN A 164 -15.98 -2.98 8.92
CA GLN A 164 -16.84 -4.16 9.13
C GLN A 164 -18.19 -3.78 9.74
N GLU A 165 -18.22 -2.86 10.71
CA GLU A 165 -19.44 -2.33 11.30
C GLU A 165 -20.31 -1.57 10.28
N LEU A 166 -19.69 -0.93 9.30
CA LEU A 166 -20.35 -0.26 8.18
C LEU A 166 -20.71 -1.20 7.01
N GLY A 167 -20.53 -2.52 7.19
CA GLY A 167 -20.90 -3.54 6.20
C GLY A 167 -19.90 -3.71 5.05
N VAL A 168 -18.71 -3.14 5.16
CA VAL A 168 -17.63 -3.28 4.17
C VAL A 168 -16.61 -4.27 4.70
N GLY A 169 -16.60 -5.48 4.15
CA GLY A 169 -15.58 -6.48 4.45
C GLY A 169 -16.16 -7.75 5.08
N ALA A 170 -16.77 -8.54 4.25
CA ALA A 170 -16.92 -9.97 4.48
C ALA A 170 -15.82 -10.69 3.66
#